data_9e591ed9a69be616ee195d70c84c45a6
#
_entry.id   9e591ed9a69be616ee195d70c84c45a6
#
_cell.length_a   1.000
_cell.length_b   1.000
_cell.length_c   1.000
_cell.angle_alpha   90.00
_cell.angle_beta   90.00
_cell.angle_gamma   90.00
#
_symmetry.space_group_name_H-M   'P 1'
#
loop_
_entity.id
_entity.type
_entity.pdbx_description
1 polymer ?
#
loop_
_entity_poly.entity_id
_entity_poly.type
_entity_poly.pdbx_seq_one_letter_code
_entity_poly.pdbx_strand_id
1 'polypeptide(L)'
;MKRLLTLFWLAAVTAFADAQQPDEKMRELERKLDQAASHIQQLSSIVESLRSEIANLKSKETESTSTATSPRKPDEKSADEFNERIIGPRLGASERSHPIKPKPEIFIQTRYSAAPIRDSASEFEPNISLSRIESRWAGRVSDRLGAGLEIQFHPAIDGSPEELVNDAFVEYYINDHATIRAGQFVTPFGFDVQQSSAVRESPERGIFAGYFFPGQRDRGVMISGDLDFVDSRALKNVHYFLGAFNGNRFFADNNRQVNVVARVRKLFDRPRVAVGVSLQGGKQILPEGVSGDDDDNLLGVDLQYAAGRFGLRAEFVAGNMPSTLLSITPDFAPAFRPGSRSSGGNLFATYQITRKDNIYARYDQLNGDPVTGKNVRAFNVGYFRPIGEMSRLGFDYQFKNRPSFNDDAVNGRFQLTWNIEF
;
A
#
# COMPACT_ATOMS: atom_id res chain seq x y z
N MET A 1 24.12 13.07 12.68
CA MET A 1 22.66 13.23 12.71
C MET A 1 22.19 14.68 12.59
N LYS A 2 22.72 15.66 13.37
CA LYS A 2 22.29 17.07 13.27
C LYS A 2 22.50 17.71 11.87
N ARG A 3 23.53 17.38 11.13
CA ARG A 3 23.83 17.98 9.80
C ARG A 3 22.98 17.44 8.63
N LEU A 4 22.41 16.24 8.74
CA LEU A 4 21.52 15.70 7.71
C LEU A 4 20.10 16.30 7.77
N LEU A 5 19.61 16.59 8.95
CA LEU A 5 18.31 17.24 9.13
C LEU A 5 18.31 18.69 8.59
N THR A 6 19.43 19.41 8.69
CA THR A 6 19.56 20.78 8.19
C THR A 6 19.57 20.85 6.66
N LEU A 7 20.18 19.87 5.99
CA LEU A 7 20.22 19.82 4.51
C LEU A 7 18.88 19.44 3.88
N PHE A 8 18.11 18.59 4.55
CA PHE A 8 16.76 18.22 4.09
C PHE A 8 15.76 19.40 4.21
N TRP A 9 15.95 20.25 5.19
CA TRP A 9 15.10 21.43 5.42
C TRP A 9 15.35 22.54 4.39
N LEU A 10 16.59 22.73 3.98
CA LEU A 10 16.95 23.77 2.99
C LEU A 10 16.38 23.47 1.59
N ALA A 11 16.30 22.18 1.20
CA ALA A 11 15.75 21.80 -0.10
C ALA A 11 14.23 21.93 -0.20
N ALA A 12 13.51 21.86 0.92
CA ALA A 12 12.06 22.01 0.95
C ALA A 12 11.62 23.49 0.85
N VAL A 13 12.46 24.40 1.33
CA VAL A 13 12.14 25.85 1.35
C VAL A 13 12.31 26.52 -0.02
N THR A 14 13.18 26.00 -0.89
CA THR A 14 13.43 26.60 -2.21
C THR A 14 12.37 26.30 -3.28
N ALA A 15 11.42 25.40 -3.01
CA ALA A 15 10.39 25.02 -3.98
C ALA A 15 9.09 25.87 -3.89
N PHE A 16 8.99 26.85 -2.99
CA PHE A 16 7.74 27.58 -2.72
C PHE A 16 7.80 29.11 -2.98
N ALA A 17 8.79 29.60 -3.69
CA ALA A 17 8.87 31.02 -4.00
C ALA A 17 8.14 31.36 -5.31
N ASP A 18 6.83 31.64 -5.24
CA ASP A 18 6.19 32.58 -6.18
C ASP A 18 4.90 33.20 -5.60
N ALA A 19 4.90 34.55 -5.62
CA ALA A 19 3.81 35.54 -5.51
C ALA A 19 3.00 35.65 -4.20
N GLN A 20 3.50 36.43 -3.23
CA GLN A 20 2.73 37.44 -2.48
C GLN A 20 3.64 38.19 -1.46
N GLN A 21 3.32 39.41 -1.16
CA GLN A 21 4.04 40.45 -0.40
C GLN A 21 5.13 39.97 0.60
N PRO A 22 6.40 40.43 0.46
CA PRO A 22 7.55 39.83 1.15
C PRO A 22 7.51 39.88 2.68
N ASP A 23 6.97 40.96 3.25
CA ASP A 23 7.09 41.23 4.69
C ASP A 23 6.08 40.44 5.56
N GLU A 24 4.89 40.18 5.08
CA GLU A 24 3.86 39.42 5.83
C GLU A 24 4.17 37.92 5.81
N LYS A 25 4.68 37.45 4.70
CA LYS A 25 5.12 36.08 4.52
C LYS A 25 6.37 35.73 5.34
N MET A 26 7.27 36.73 5.50
CA MET A 26 8.47 36.54 6.31
C MET A 26 8.11 36.45 7.81
N ARG A 27 7.20 37.28 8.31
CA ARG A 27 6.72 37.21 9.71
C ARG A 27 5.94 35.92 9.99
N GLU A 28 5.19 35.40 9.02
CA GLU A 28 4.49 34.13 9.17
C GLU A 28 5.48 32.95 9.19
N LEU A 29 6.54 33.00 8.39
CA LEU A 29 7.62 32.00 8.38
C LEU A 29 8.42 32.02 9.69
N GLU A 30 8.73 33.19 10.22
CA GLU A 30 9.42 33.35 11.52
C GLU A 30 8.56 32.76 12.65
N ARG A 31 7.26 33.05 12.68
CA ARG A 31 6.35 32.48 13.69
C ARG A 31 6.24 30.95 13.58
N LYS A 32 6.19 30.39 12.37
CA LYS A 32 6.20 28.93 12.14
C LYS A 32 7.52 28.29 12.53
N LEU A 33 8.62 29.00 12.33
CA LEU A 33 9.95 28.58 12.75
C LEU A 33 10.06 28.50 14.28
N ASP A 34 9.55 29.51 14.99
CA ASP A 34 9.54 29.54 16.46
C ASP A 34 8.64 28.44 17.04
N GLN A 35 7.48 28.20 16.43
CA GLN A 35 6.61 27.07 16.82
C GLN A 35 7.28 25.72 16.58
N ALA A 36 7.92 25.54 15.44
CA ALA A 36 8.66 24.31 15.14
C ALA A 36 9.84 24.11 16.09
N ALA A 37 10.55 25.19 16.44
CA ALA A 37 11.64 25.15 17.42
C ALA A 37 11.14 24.77 18.82
N SER A 38 10.00 25.28 19.24
CA SER A 38 9.34 24.91 20.51
C SER A 38 8.93 23.42 20.53
N HIS A 39 8.34 22.91 19.46
CA HIS A 39 7.98 21.50 19.33
C HIS A 39 9.21 20.59 19.32
N ILE A 40 10.29 20.98 18.64
CA ILE A 40 11.57 20.25 18.67
C ILE A 40 12.12 20.19 20.10
N GLN A 41 11.99 21.24 20.85
CA GLN A 41 12.45 21.28 22.23
C GLN A 41 11.61 20.38 23.14
N GLN A 42 10.29 20.33 22.95
CA GLN A 42 9.39 19.39 23.64
C GLN A 42 9.71 17.94 23.27
N LEU A 43 9.89 17.64 22.00
CA LEU A 43 10.26 16.30 21.55
C LEU A 43 11.64 15.88 22.08
N SER A 44 12.58 16.81 22.19
CA SER A 44 13.90 16.55 22.75
C SER A 44 13.81 16.18 24.24
N SER A 45 12.97 16.85 25.01
CA SER A 45 12.75 16.53 26.43
C SER A 45 12.09 15.16 26.61
N ILE A 46 11.13 14.79 25.75
CA ILE A 46 10.49 13.47 25.76
C ILE A 46 11.51 12.39 25.40
N VAL A 47 12.37 12.62 24.40
CA VAL A 47 13.42 11.68 24.03
C VAL A 47 14.44 11.48 25.15
N GLU A 48 14.78 12.53 25.91
CA GLU A 48 15.68 12.41 27.06
C GLU A 48 15.01 11.64 28.22
N SER A 49 13.73 11.90 28.49
CA SER A 49 12.96 11.12 29.46
C SER A 49 12.91 9.65 29.09
N LEU A 50 12.59 9.32 27.85
CA LEU A 50 12.57 7.94 27.35
C LEU A 50 13.95 7.28 27.38
N ARG A 51 15.03 8.03 27.12
CA ARG A 51 16.41 7.51 27.25
C ARG A 51 16.75 7.16 28.69
N SER A 52 16.34 7.98 29.65
CA SER A 52 16.57 7.70 31.08
C SER A 52 15.79 6.46 31.54
N GLU A 53 14.57 6.29 31.03
CA GLU A 53 13.73 5.12 31.35
C GLU A 53 14.29 3.83 30.73
N ILE A 54 14.78 3.90 29.49
CA ILE A 54 15.48 2.79 28.83
C ILE A 54 16.79 2.44 29.55
N ALA A 55 17.53 3.45 30.06
CA ALA A 55 18.75 3.20 30.85
C ALA A 55 18.42 2.49 32.18
N ASN A 56 17.34 2.89 32.84
CA ASN A 56 16.84 2.23 34.05
C ASN A 56 16.32 0.80 33.79
N LEU A 57 15.68 0.55 32.67
CA LEU A 57 15.26 -0.80 32.30
C LEU A 57 16.46 -1.69 31.93
N LYS A 58 17.47 -1.14 31.25
CA LYS A 58 18.71 -1.87 30.93
C LYS A 58 19.52 -2.22 32.17
N SER A 59 19.59 -1.36 33.17
CA SER A 59 20.29 -1.67 34.43
C SER A 59 19.60 -2.80 35.22
N LYS A 60 18.26 -2.89 35.15
CA LYS A 60 17.50 -3.99 35.74
C LYS A 60 17.64 -5.32 35.00
N GLU A 61 17.89 -5.27 33.69
CA GLU A 61 18.11 -6.46 32.85
C GLU A 61 19.53 -7.02 32.99
N THR A 62 20.51 -6.17 33.32
CA THR A 62 21.92 -6.56 33.47
C THR A 62 22.19 -7.29 34.80
N GLU A 63 21.35 -7.13 35.81
CA GLU A 63 21.44 -7.88 37.07
C GLU A 63 20.95 -9.33 36.95
N SER A 64 20.27 -9.72 35.86
CA SER A 64 19.70 -11.06 35.74
C SER A 64 20.40 -12.00 34.75
N THR A 65 21.43 -11.58 34.02
CA THR A 65 22.09 -12.50 33.06
C THR A 65 23.59 -12.20 32.86
N SER A 66 24.42 -12.76 33.72
CA SER A 66 25.83 -12.96 33.44
C SER A 66 26.00 -14.27 32.66
N THR A 67 26.06 -14.21 31.34
CA THR A 67 26.76 -15.19 30.52
C THR A 67 27.11 -14.55 29.15
N ALA A 68 28.38 -14.38 28.95
CA ALA A 68 28.97 -13.84 27.73
C ALA A 68 28.68 -14.77 26.54
N THR A 69 28.09 -14.21 25.48
CA THR A 69 28.06 -14.86 24.17
C THR A 69 28.47 -13.87 23.08
N SER A 70 29.44 -14.31 22.30
CA SER A 70 30.07 -13.70 21.13
C SER A 70 29.06 -13.09 20.14
N PRO A 71 29.37 -12.04 19.34
CA PRO A 71 28.45 -11.42 18.39
C PRO A 71 28.06 -12.43 17.31
N ARG A 72 26.85 -12.96 17.38
CA ARG A 72 26.24 -13.78 16.34
C ARG A 72 26.04 -12.96 15.07
N LYS A 73 26.44 -13.51 13.92
CA LYS A 73 26.04 -13.05 12.58
C LYS A 73 24.51 -12.87 12.54
N PRO A 74 24.00 -11.87 11.79
CA PRO A 74 22.56 -11.73 11.62
C PRO A 74 21.96 -13.06 11.15
N ASP A 75 20.92 -13.56 11.81
CA ASP A 75 20.24 -14.78 11.42
C ASP A 75 19.79 -14.64 9.96
N GLU A 76 20.26 -15.52 9.10
CA GLU A 76 19.86 -15.60 7.69
C GLU A 76 18.33 -15.63 7.56
N LYS A 77 17.64 -16.27 8.49
CA LYS A 77 16.18 -16.35 8.54
C LYS A 77 15.50 -15.00 8.62
N SER A 78 15.97 -14.06 9.45
CA SER A 78 15.34 -12.72 9.56
C SER A 78 15.59 -11.84 8.33
N ALA A 79 16.71 -12.02 7.65
CA ALA A 79 17.02 -11.35 6.39
C ALA A 79 16.16 -11.91 5.24
N ASP A 80 15.89 -13.20 5.26
CA ASP A 80 15.02 -13.84 4.26
C ASP A 80 13.57 -13.41 4.43
N GLU A 81 13.04 -13.34 5.63
CA GLU A 81 11.69 -12.84 5.92
C GLU A 81 11.53 -11.36 5.48
N PHE A 82 12.52 -10.51 5.75
CA PHE A 82 12.52 -9.14 5.26
C PHE A 82 12.51 -9.08 3.74
N ASN A 83 13.34 -9.86 3.08
CA ASN A 83 13.44 -9.90 1.63
C ASN A 83 12.14 -10.40 0.98
N GLU A 84 11.51 -11.42 1.54
CA GLU A 84 10.20 -11.93 1.06
C GLU A 84 9.10 -10.89 1.19
N ARG A 85 9.09 -10.12 2.27
CA ARG A 85 8.14 -9.03 2.44
C ARG A 85 8.29 -7.94 1.38
N ILE A 86 9.54 -7.59 1.00
CA ILE A 86 9.82 -6.56 -0.01
C ILE A 86 9.49 -7.04 -1.42
N ILE A 87 9.90 -8.24 -1.76
CA ILE A 87 9.73 -8.81 -3.11
C ILE A 87 8.34 -9.39 -3.28
N GLY A 88 7.67 -9.73 -2.19
CA GLY A 88 6.42 -10.49 -2.19
C GLY A 88 6.64 -11.99 -2.33
N PRO A 89 5.62 -12.80 -2.04
CA PRO A 89 5.72 -14.24 -2.07
C PRO A 89 6.08 -14.75 -3.47
N ARG A 90 6.75 -15.89 -3.51
CA ARG A 90 6.87 -16.71 -4.73
C ARG A 90 5.49 -17.30 -4.98
N LEU A 91 4.76 -16.72 -5.93
CA LEU A 91 3.46 -17.20 -6.32
C LEU A 91 3.61 -18.64 -6.87
N GLY A 92 2.80 -19.55 -6.42
CA GLY A 92 2.89 -20.96 -6.79
C GLY A 92 3.45 -21.88 -5.69
N ALA A 93 4.42 -21.45 -4.90
CA ALA A 93 4.88 -22.25 -3.74
C ALA A 93 4.07 -21.93 -2.47
N SER A 94 3.68 -20.69 -2.27
CA SER A 94 2.92 -20.23 -1.08
C SER A 94 1.47 -20.70 -1.11
N GLU A 95 0.82 -20.66 -2.27
CA GLU A 95 -0.56 -21.12 -2.40
C GLU A 95 -0.69 -22.65 -2.24
N ARG A 96 0.37 -23.40 -2.56
CA ARG A 96 0.41 -24.87 -2.40
C ARG A 96 0.66 -25.32 -0.96
N SER A 97 1.22 -24.49 -0.12
CA SER A 97 1.51 -24.79 1.29
C SER A 97 0.33 -24.54 2.22
N HIS A 98 -0.80 -24.01 1.71
CA HIS A 98 -1.98 -23.80 2.52
C HIS A 98 -2.52 -25.13 3.06
N PRO A 99 -2.88 -25.18 4.33
CA PRO A 99 -3.37 -26.42 4.93
C PRO A 99 -4.66 -26.88 4.25
N ILE A 100 -4.88 -28.19 4.19
CA ILE A 100 -6.11 -28.81 3.65
C ILE A 100 -7.37 -28.32 4.39
N LYS A 101 -7.21 -27.76 5.59
CA LYS A 101 -8.30 -27.10 6.32
C LYS A 101 -7.93 -25.61 6.47
N PRO A 102 -8.68 -24.71 5.82
CA PRO A 102 -8.44 -23.29 5.97
C PRO A 102 -8.60 -22.88 7.43
N LYS A 103 -7.60 -22.18 7.95
CA LYS A 103 -7.69 -21.54 9.27
C LYS A 103 -8.14 -20.12 9.08
N PRO A 104 -9.03 -19.60 9.94
CA PRO A 104 -9.35 -18.18 9.94
C PRO A 104 -8.10 -17.38 10.34
N GLU A 105 -7.82 -16.34 9.60
CA GLU A 105 -6.88 -15.28 9.97
C GLU A 105 -7.71 -14.03 10.23
N ILE A 106 -7.57 -13.41 11.39
CA ILE A 106 -8.29 -12.20 11.74
C ILE A 106 -7.28 -11.06 11.81
N PHE A 107 -7.53 -10.01 11.04
CA PHE A 107 -6.72 -8.79 11.03
C PHE A 107 -7.54 -7.60 11.55
N ILE A 108 -7.01 -6.91 12.56
CA ILE A 108 -7.61 -5.71 13.13
C ILE A 108 -6.60 -4.57 13.05
N GLN A 109 -7.04 -3.45 12.50
CA GLN A 109 -6.26 -2.22 12.46
C GLN A 109 -7.02 -1.09 13.15
N THR A 110 -6.47 -0.61 14.26
CA THR A 110 -6.88 0.65 14.88
C THR A 110 -5.97 1.77 14.39
N ARG A 111 -6.52 2.96 14.27
CA ARG A 111 -5.80 4.14 13.80
C ARG A 111 -6.16 5.37 14.63
N TYR A 112 -5.15 6.06 15.09
CA TYR A 112 -5.24 7.47 15.43
C TYR A 112 -4.71 8.29 14.28
N SER A 113 -5.42 9.29 13.83
CA SER A 113 -4.96 10.24 12.82
C SER A 113 -5.19 11.67 13.29
N ALA A 114 -4.32 12.55 12.87
CA ALA A 114 -4.49 13.98 13.04
C ALA A 114 -4.10 14.68 11.73
N ALA A 115 -5.00 15.48 11.20
CA ALA A 115 -4.79 16.24 9.98
C ALA A 115 -5.16 17.71 10.21
N PRO A 116 -4.54 18.69 9.50
CA PRO A 116 -4.94 20.07 9.57
C PRO A 116 -6.40 20.24 9.12
N ILE A 117 -7.16 21.06 9.83
CA ILE A 117 -8.49 21.47 9.43
C ILE A 117 -8.39 22.34 8.16
N ARG A 118 -9.29 22.12 7.21
CA ARG A 118 -9.24 22.71 5.86
C ARG A 118 -9.06 24.22 5.83
N ASP A 119 -9.64 24.92 6.79
CA ASP A 119 -9.64 26.38 6.87
C ASP A 119 -8.74 26.96 7.97
N SER A 120 -8.01 26.12 8.71
CA SER A 120 -7.11 26.51 9.78
C SER A 120 -5.83 25.67 9.77
N ALA A 121 -4.74 26.27 9.31
CA ALA A 121 -3.44 25.59 9.28
C ALA A 121 -2.84 25.31 10.68
N SER A 122 -3.41 25.89 11.73
CA SER A 122 -2.94 25.75 13.11
C SER A 122 -3.74 24.75 13.94
N GLU A 123 -4.90 24.31 13.46
CA GLU A 123 -5.76 23.39 14.16
C GLU A 123 -5.72 22.00 13.50
N PHE A 124 -5.56 20.96 14.32
CA PHE A 124 -5.56 19.57 13.88
C PHE A 124 -6.82 18.88 14.39
N GLU A 125 -7.49 18.18 13.52
CA GLU A 125 -8.64 17.35 13.89
C GLU A 125 -8.14 15.92 14.21
N PRO A 126 -8.16 15.51 15.50
CA PRO A 126 -7.82 14.17 15.89
C PRO A 126 -8.99 13.22 15.62
N ASN A 127 -8.70 12.04 15.10
CA ASN A 127 -9.68 10.99 14.87
C ASN A 127 -9.12 9.64 15.32
N ILE A 128 -9.88 8.90 16.11
CA ILE A 128 -9.60 7.49 16.43
C ILE A 128 -10.60 6.65 15.67
N SER A 129 -10.10 5.78 14.84
CA SER A 129 -10.94 4.91 14.01
C SER A 129 -10.51 3.45 14.09
N LEU A 130 -11.47 2.57 13.91
CA LEU A 130 -11.26 1.17 13.62
C LEU A 130 -11.20 1.02 12.10
N SER A 131 -9.98 1.09 11.55
CA SER A 131 -9.79 1.26 10.11
C SER A 131 -10.04 -0.01 9.33
N ARG A 132 -9.75 -1.18 9.90
CA ARG A 132 -9.97 -2.49 9.25
C ARG A 132 -10.27 -3.55 10.30
N ILE A 133 -11.24 -4.37 10.00
CA ILE A 133 -11.48 -5.66 10.64
C ILE A 133 -11.70 -6.63 9.49
N GLU A 134 -10.75 -7.49 9.24
CA GLU A 134 -10.79 -8.46 8.14
C GLU A 134 -10.73 -9.87 8.72
N SER A 135 -11.54 -10.77 8.21
CA SER A 135 -11.45 -12.19 8.52
C SER A 135 -11.28 -12.96 7.22
N ARG A 136 -10.20 -13.69 7.11
CA ARG A 136 -9.80 -14.43 5.92
C ARG A 136 -9.78 -15.92 6.20
N TRP A 137 -10.37 -16.67 5.30
CA TRP A 137 -10.27 -18.13 5.22
C TRP A 137 -9.80 -18.50 3.82
N ALA A 138 -8.62 -19.04 3.69
CA ALA A 138 -8.11 -19.52 2.41
C ALA A 138 -7.36 -20.81 2.61
N GLY A 139 -7.48 -21.74 1.67
CA GLY A 139 -6.73 -22.99 1.71
C GLY A 139 -7.25 -24.04 0.77
N ARG A 140 -6.54 -25.16 0.75
CA ARG A 140 -6.92 -26.34 -0.04
C ARG A 140 -8.06 -27.08 0.65
N VAL A 141 -9.08 -27.39 -0.13
CA VAL A 141 -10.23 -28.23 0.27
C VAL A 141 -9.97 -29.70 -0.09
N SER A 142 -9.22 -29.92 -1.18
CA SER A 142 -8.76 -31.25 -1.61
C SER A 142 -7.45 -31.08 -2.40
N ASP A 143 -6.91 -32.20 -2.91
CA ASP A 143 -5.67 -32.17 -3.72
C ASP A 143 -5.77 -31.25 -4.95
N ARG A 144 -6.98 -31.08 -5.49
CA ARG A 144 -7.22 -30.30 -6.71
C ARG A 144 -8.11 -29.07 -6.52
N LEU A 145 -8.65 -28.87 -5.32
CA LEU A 145 -9.58 -27.78 -5.07
C LEU A 145 -9.09 -26.92 -3.92
N GLY A 146 -9.18 -25.62 -4.09
CA GLY A 146 -9.00 -24.61 -3.07
C GLY A 146 -10.18 -23.66 -3.03
N ALA A 147 -10.29 -22.91 -1.97
CA ALA A 147 -11.26 -21.85 -1.81
C ALA A 147 -10.71 -20.73 -0.93
N GLY A 148 -11.19 -19.52 -1.13
CA GLY A 148 -10.88 -18.37 -0.30
C GLY A 148 -12.11 -17.51 -0.06
N LEU A 149 -12.21 -17.00 1.16
CA LEU A 149 -13.22 -16.04 1.59
C LEU A 149 -12.53 -15.00 2.46
N GLU A 150 -12.70 -13.73 2.14
CA GLU A 150 -12.30 -12.61 2.99
C GLU A 150 -13.49 -11.72 3.23
N ILE A 151 -13.84 -11.54 4.50
CA ILE A 151 -14.93 -10.66 4.94
C ILE A 151 -14.31 -9.48 5.65
N GLN A 152 -14.66 -8.29 5.23
CA GLN A 152 -14.33 -7.05 5.91
C GLN A 152 -15.53 -6.60 6.73
N PHE A 153 -15.36 -6.56 8.05
CA PHE A 153 -16.33 -6.00 8.97
C PHE A 153 -16.06 -4.50 9.10
N HIS A 154 -16.57 -3.71 8.19
CA HIS A 154 -16.44 -2.27 8.32
C HIS A 154 -17.56 -1.77 9.27
N PRO A 155 -17.24 -1.00 10.33
CA PRO A 155 -18.29 -0.22 10.97
C PRO A 155 -18.76 0.77 9.91
N ALA A 156 -19.96 0.54 9.40
CA ALA A 156 -20.57 1.35 8.33
C ALA A 156 -20.59 2.82 8.77
N ILE A 157 -19.66 3.60 8.26
CA ILE A 157 -19.70 5.06 8.36
C ILE A 157 -20.75 5.59 7.37
N ASP A 158 -21.03 4.84 6.31
CA ASP A 158 -21.94 5.23 5.23
C ASP A 158 -23.06 4.22 4.90
N GLY A 159 -23.11 3.09 5.60
CA GLY A 159 -24.23 2.14 5.47
C GLY A 159 -24.23 1.31 4.20
N SER A 160 -23.14 1.25 3.44
CA SER A 160 -23.03 0.40 2.26
C SER A 160 -22.75 -1.05 2.64
N PRO A 161 -23.71 -1.99 2.55
CA PRO A 161 -23.50 -3.41 2.85
C PRO A 161 -22.74 -4.16 1.75
N GLU A 162 -22.42 -3.53 0.63
CA GLU A 162 -21.83 -4.19 -0.54
C GLU A 162 -20.34 -4.48 -0.40
N GLU A 163 -19.65 -3.88 0.57
CA GLU A 163 -18.23 -4.07 0.81
C GLU A 163 -17.89 -5.15 1.84
N LEU A 164 -18.87 -5.92 2.31
CA LEU A 164 -18.65 -6.95 3.33
C LEU A 164 -17.82 -8.13 2.82
N VAL A 165 -17.92 -8.49 1.55
CA VAL A 165 -17.16 -9.60 0.97
C VAL A 165 -16.07 -9.07 0.07
N ASN A 166 -14.83 -9.08 0.56
CA ASN A 166 -13.67 -8.70 -0.23
C ASN A 166 -13.31 -9.79 -1.24
N ASP A 167 -13.00 -11.00 -0.77
CA ASP A 167 -12.67 -12.14 -1.63
C ASP A 167 -13.70 -13.25 -1.42
N ALA A 168 -14.14 -13.87 -2.51
CA ALA A 168 -14.92 -15.09 -2.51
C ALA A 168 -14.62 -15.86 -3.81
N PHE A 169 -13.79 -16.87 -3.72
CA PHE A 169 -13.34 -17.59 -4.92
C PHE A 169 -13.16 -19.09 -4.67
N VAL A 170 -13.14 -19.83 -5.75
CA VAL A 170 -12.72 -21.22 -5.81
C VAL A 170 -11.51 -21.35 -6.72
N GLU A 171 -10.66 -22.33 -6.44
CA GLU A 171 -9.48 -22.65 -7.21
C GLU A 171 -9.51 -24.11 -7.67
N TYR A 172 -9.03 -24.32 -8.89
CA TYR A 172 -8.75 -25.64 -9.41
C TYR A 172 -7.29 -25.75 -9.81
N TYR A 173 -6.55 -26.62 -9.13
CA TYR A 173 -5.14 -26.89 -9.40
C TYR A 173 -5.04 -27.89 -10.55
N ILE A 174 -4.74 -27.39 -11.77
CA ILE A 174 -4.58 -28.22 -12.96
C ILE A 174 -3.37 -29.15 -12.77
N ASN A 175 -2.25 -28.53 -12.37
CA ASN A 175 -0.99 -29.18 -12.06
C ASN A 175 -0.16 -28.24 -11.16
N ASP A 176 1.11 -28.58 -10.95
CA ASP A 176 2.02 -27.79 -10.13
C ASP A 176 2.38 -26.40 -10.68
N HIS A 177 2.08 -26.12 -11.93
CA HIS A 177 2.45 -24.91 -12.64
C HIS A 177 1.25 -24.11 -13.15
N ALA A 178 0.02 -24.57 -12.90
CA ALA A 178 -1.17 -23.91 -13.40
C ALA A 178 -2.36 -24.07 -12.47
N THR A 179 -3.03 -22.97 -12.15
CA THR A 179 -4.23 -22.89 -11.32
C THR A 179 -5.26 -22.03 -12.02
N ILE A 180 -6.51 -22.47 -12.02
CA ILE A 180 -7.67 -21.65 -12.41
C ILE A 180 -8.33 -21.16 -11.12
N ARG A 181 -8.61 -19.86 -11.05
CA ARG A 181 -9.39 -19.23 -9.98
C ARG A 181 -10.63 -18.58 -10.57
N ALA A 182 -11.78 -18.76 -9.93
CA ALA A 182 -13.04 -18.18 -10.34
C ALA A 182 -13.77 -17.60 -9.13
N GLY A 183 -14.34 -16.39 -9.28
CA GLY A 183 -15.04 -15.68 -8.22
C GLY A 183 -14.65 -14.22 -8.13
N GLN A 184 -14.75 -13.63 -6.94
CA GLN A 184 -14.30 -12.27 -6.62
C GLN A 184 -12.96 -12.32 -5.90
N PHE A 185 -11.97 -11.61 -6.40
CA PHE A 185 -10.62 -11.58 -5.83
C PHE A 185 -9.82 -10.37 -6.35
N VAL A 186 -8.68 -10.11 -5.74
CA VAL A 186 -7.80 -9.00 -6.12
C VAL A 186 -7.36 -9.13 -7.57
N THR A 187 -7.56 -8.08 -8.35
CA THR A 187 -7.13 -8.00 -9.76
C THR A 187 -5.63 -8.20 -9.87
N PRO A 188 -5.12 -9.09 -10.75
CA PRO A 188 -3.70 -9.38 -10.86
C PRO A 188 -2.94 -8.28 -11.61
N PHE A 189 -2.88 -7.08 -11.04
CA PHE A 189 -2.23 -5.92 -11.65
C PHE A 189 -1.27 -5.27 -10.67
N GLY A 190 -0.05 -4.98 -11.09
CA GLY A 190 0.96 -4.29 -10.29
C GLY A 190 1.38 -5.04 -9.02
N PHE A 191 2.11 -4.39 -8.16
CA PHE A 191 2.52 -4.91 -6.86
C PHE A 191 1.66 -4.34 -5.72
N ASP A 192 1.47 -3.01 -5.68
CA ASP A 192 0.80 -2.32 -4.55
C ASP A 192 -0.68 -2.74 -4.43
N VAL A 193 -1.35 -2.96 -5.57
CA VAL A 193 -2.74 -3.45 -5.61
C VAL A 193 -2.87 -4.82 -4.95
N GLN A 194 -1.93 -5.73 -5.21
CA GLN A 194 -1.96 -7.11 -4.71
C GLN A 194 -1.45 -7.28 -3.28
N GLN A 195 -0.79 -6.25 -2.71
CA GLN A 195 -0.23 -6.34 -1.37
C GLN A 195 -1.33 -6.33 -0.30
N SER A 196 -1.35 -7.34 0.57
CA SER A 196 -2.29 -7.39 1.70
C SER A 196 -2.09 -6.24 2.68
N SER A 197 -3.19 -5.77 3.29
CA SER A 197 -3.18 -4.78 4.37
C SER A 197 -2.40 -5.24 5.59
N ALA A 198 -2.40 -6.53 5.88
CA ALA A 198 -1.70 -7.11 7.02
C ALA A 198 -0.16 -6.97 6.92
N VAL A 199 0.40 -7.05 5.71
CA VAL A 199 1.86 -7.03 5.50
C VAL A 199 2.42 -5.70 5.01
N ARG A 200 1.58 -4.75 4.60
CA ARG A 200 2.04 -3.44 4.14
C ARG A 200 2.76 -2.67 5.25
N GLU A 201 3.85 -2.01 4.89
CA GLU A 201 4.62 -1.16 5.80
C GLU A 201 3.90 0.16 6.09
N SER A 202 3.30 0.77 5.06
CA SER A 202 2.51 1.99 5.22
C SER A 202 1.04 1.65 5.49
N PRO A 203 0.32 2.50 6.25
CA PRO A 203 -1.10 2.29 6.55
C PRO A 203 -1.96 2.18 5.30
N GLU A 204 -1.67 2.98 4.29
CA GLU A 204 -2.43 3.04 3.05
C GLU A 204 -1.58 2.71 1.81
N ARG A 205 -2.26 2.29 0.74
CA ARG A 205 -1.66 2.11 -0.59
C ARG A 205 -1.22 3.44 -1.20
N GLY A 206 -0.45 3.39 -2.27
CA GLY A 206 -0.18 4.54 -3.11
C GLY A 206 -1.46 5.17 -3.66
N ILE A 207 -1.46 6.50 -3.83
CA ILE A 207 -2.62 7.25 -4.32
C ILE A 207 -3.11 6.68 -5.66
N PHE A 208 -2.18 6.32 -6.56
CA PHE A 208 -2.50 5.75 -7.86
C PHE A 208 -3.27 4.42 -7.78
N ALA A 209 -2.96 3.58 -6.77
CA ALA A 209 -3.59 2.28 -6.62
C ALA A 209 -5.08 2.42 -6.26
N GLY A 210 -5.43 3.37 -5.39
CA GLY A 210 -6.82 3.70 -5.10
C GLY A 210 -7.55 4.34 -6.28
N TYR A 211 -6.82 5.08 -7.11
CA TYR A 211 -7.38 5.75 -8.29
C TYR A 211 -7.69 4.76 -9.42
N PHE A 212 -6.72 3.96 -9.87
CA PHE A 212 -6.91 3.03 -10.98
C PHE A 212 -7.66 1.75 -10.58
N PHE A 213 -7.56 1.35 -9.32
CA PHE A 213 -8.15 0.13 -8.79
C PHE A 213 -8.94 0.38 -7.51
N PRO A 214 -10.03 1.17 -7.57
CA PRO A 214 -10.90 1.37 -6.42
C PRO A 214 -11.44 0.01 -5.95
N GLY A 215 -11.29 -0.29 -4.65
CA GLY A 215 -11.65 -1.59 -4.07
C GLY A 215 -10.69 -2.75 -4.39
N GLN A 216 -9.81 -2.64 -5.38
CA GLN A 216 -8.77 -3.60 -5.84
C GLN A 216 -9.29 -4.95 -6.33
N ARG A 217 -10.53 -5.31 -6.12
CA ARG A 217 -11.12 -6.60 -6.47
C ARG A 217 -12.04 -6.47 -7.67
N ASP A 218 -12.21 -7.61 -8.35
CA ASP A 218 -13.20 -7.75 -9.41
C ASP A 218 -13.68 -9.20 -9.48
N ARG A 219 -14.78 -9.44 -10.16
CA ARG A 219 -15.37 -10.77 -10.39
C ARG A 219 -14.90 -11.28 -11.73
N GLY A 220 -14.38 -12.52 -11.74
CA GLY A 220 -13.87 -13.06 -12.98
C GLY A 220 -13.33 -14.47 -12.87
N VAL A 221 -12.64 -14.87 -13.93
CA VAL A 221 -11.90 -16.13 -14.02
C VAL A 221 -10.47 -15.80 -14.43
N MET A 222 -9.52 -16.44 -13.77
CA MET A 222 -8.09 -16.25 -14.01
C MET A 222 -7.37 -17.60 -14.07
N ILE A 223 -6.45 -17.75 -15.01
CA ILE A 223 -5.41 -18.77 -14.96
C ILE A 223 -4.10 -18.11 -14.52
N SER A 224 -3.40 -18.75 -13.61
CA SER A 224 -2.11 -18.27 -13.10
C SER A 224 -1.16 -19.45 -12.85
N GLY A 225 0.13 -19.15 -12.85
CA GLY A 225 1.14 -20.17 -12.59
C GLY A 225 2.56 -19.68 -12.83
N ASP A 226 3.46 -20.63 -13.02
CA ASP A 226 4.85 -20.37 -13.35
C ASP A 226 5.30 -21.13 -14.60
N LEU A 227 6.45 -20.76 -15.15
CA LEU A 227 7.05 -21.40 -16.32
C LEU A 227 8.25 -22.28 -15.95
N ASP A 228 8.37 -22.70 -14.70
CA ASP A 228 9.49 -23.49 -14.19
C ASP A 228 9.58 -24.90 -14.77
N PHE A 229 8.48 -25.38 -15.39
CA PHE A 229 8.44 -26.65 -16.12
C PHE A 229 9.20 -26.61 -17.46
N VAL A 230 9.49 -25.41 -17.96
CA VAL A 230 10.29 -25.22 -19.18
C VAL A 230 11.76 -25.19 -18.80
N ASP A 231 12.56 -26.10 -19.36
CA ASP A 231 14.01 -26.14 -19.12
C ASP A 231 14.72 -24.97 -19.81
N SER A 232 14.51 -23.78 -19.26
CA SER A 232 15.10 -22.55 -19.76
C SER A 232 15.44 -21.62 -18.60
N ARG A 233 16.72 -21.24 -18.48
CA ARG A 233 17.16 -20.25 -17.48
C ARG A 233 16.41 -18.91 -17.60
N ALA A 234 16.01 -18.52 -18.81
CA ALA A 234 15.28 -17.29 -19.05
C ALA A 234 13.85 -17.34 -18.48
N LEU A 235 13.22 -18.52 -18.47
CA LEU A 235 11.83 -18.70 -18.03
C LEU A 235 11.70 -19.15 -16.57
N LYS A 236 12.79 -19.53 -15.92
CA LYS A 236 12.78 -19.92 -14.52
C LYS A 236 12.36 -18.75 -13.62
N ASN A 237 11.50 -19.01 -12.63
CA ASN A 237 10.90 -18.00 -11.75
C ASN A 237 10.11 -16.90 -12.51
N VAL A 238 9.56 -17.24 -13.68
CA VAL A 238 8.61 -16.39 -14.39
C VAL A 238 7.21 -16.82 -14.00
N HIS A 239 6.43 -15.90 -13.45
CA HIS A 239 5.03 -16.12 -13.07
C HIS A 239 4.13 -15.39 -14.06
N TYR A 240 3.02 -16.00 -14.41
CA TYR A 240 2.03 -15.44 -15.33
C TYR A 240 0.63 -15.43 -14.72
N PHE A 241 -0.15 -14.46 -15.13
CA PHE A 241 -1.56 -14.31 -14.79
C PHE A 241 -2.29 -13.85 -16.03
N LEU A 242 -3.41 -14.48 -16.34
CA LEU A 242 -4.29 -14.09 -17.42
C LEU A 242 -5.72 -14.29 -16.94
N GLY A 243 -6.50 -13.23 -16.88
CA GLY A 243 -7.87 -13.28 -16.39
C GLY A 243 -8.82 -12.46 -17.23
N ALA A 244 -10.09 -12.87 -17.18
CA ALA A 244 -11.24 -12.16 -17.72
C ALA A 244 -12.14 -11.75 -16.56
N PHE A 245 -12.46 -10.46 -16.46
CA PHE A 245 -13.16 -9.84 -15.34
C PHE A 245 -14.36 -9.04 -15.85
N ASN A 246 -15.35 -8.83 -15.00
CA ASN A 246 -16.51 -7.99 -15.34
C ASN A 246 -16.12 -6.52 -15.60
N GLY A 247 -15.04 -6.02 -14.98
CA GLY A 247 -14.60 -4.63 -15.14
C GLY A 247 -15.28 -3.63 -14.19
N ASN A 248 -16.27 -4.07 -13.43
CA ASN A 248 -17.09 -3.22 -12.57
C ASN A 248 -16.73 -3.28 -11.09
N ARG A 249 -15.58 -3.90 -10.75
CA ARG A 249 -15.10 -4.07 -9.38
C ARG A 249 -16.14 -4.81 -8.51
N PHE A 250 -16.55 -4.22 -7.37
CA PHE A 250 -17.57 -4.80 -6.49
C PHE A 250 -18.99 -4.68 -7.02
N PHE A 251 -19.22 -3.77 -7.97
CA PHE A 251 -20.58 -3.51 -8.46
C PHE A 251 -21.08 -4.65 -9.33
N ALA A 252 -22.41 -4.75 -9.45
CA ALA A 252 -23.02 -5.70 -10.36
C ALA A 252 -22.55 -5.43 -11.79
N ASP A 253 -22.39 -6.52 -12.55
CA ASP A 253 -22.12 -6.39 -13.98
C ASP A 253 -23.29 -5.68 -14.66
N ASN A 254 -22.99 -4.58 -15.33
CA ASN A 254 -23.95 -3.72 -15.98
C ASN A 254 -23.71 -3.64 -17.50
N ASN A 255 -22.76 -4.42 -18.02
CA ASN A 255 -22.47 -4.53 -19.45
C ASN A 255 -22.28 -6.01 -19.86
N ARG A 256 -22.10 -6.25 -21.14
CA ARG A 256 -21.86 -7.59 -21.69
C ARG A 256 -20.38 -7.79 -22.09
N GLN A 257 -19.53 -6.89 -21.66
CA GLN A 257 -18.11 -6.90 -22.03
C GLN A 257 -17.27 -7.35 -20.85
N VAL A 258 -16.14 -7.93 -21.13
CA VAL A 258 -15.18 -8.35 -20.13
C VAL A 258 -13.88 -7.57 -20.27
N ASN A 259 -13.26 -7.26 -19.16
CA ASN A 259 -11.92 -6.71 -19.13
C ASN A 259 -10.92 -7.87 -19.03
N VAL A 260 -9.95 -7.88 -19.92
CA VAL A 260 -8.86 -8.86 -19.89
C VAL A 260 -7.68 -8.23 -19.15
N VAL A 261 -7.17 -8.95 -18.16
CA VAL A 261 -5.96 -8.54 -17.42
C VAL A 261 -4.89 -9.60 -17.61
N ALA A 262 -3.72 -9.17 -18.03
CA ALA A 262 -2.55 -10.02 -18.17
C ALA A 262 -1.39 -9.45 -17.34
N ARG A 263 -0.66 -10.31 -16.65
CA ARG A 263 0.53 -9.94 -15.90
C ARG A 263 1.60 -11.00 -16.07
N VAL A 264 2.83 -10.54 -16.24
CA VAL A 264 4.03 -11.37 -16.16
C VAL A 264 4.96 -10.77 -15.12
N ARG A 265 5.51 -11.61 -14.26
CA ARG A 265 6.46 -11.22 -13.21
C ARG A 265 7.65 -12.16 -13.23
N LYS A 266 8.86 -11.61 -13.29
CA LYS A 266 10.13 -12.34 -13.23
C LYS A 266 10.83 -12.06 -11.91
N LEU A 267 11.24 -13.11 -11.21
CA LEU A 267 12.06 -13.03 -10.01
C LEU A 267 13.51 -13.43 -10.34
N PHE A 268 14.43 -12.63 -9.82
CA PHE A 268 15.87 -12.89 -9.89
C PHE A 268 16.40 -13.13 -8.46
N ASP A 269 17.14 -14.20 -8.27
CA ASP A 269 17.64 -14.58 -6.95
C ASP A 269 18.88 -13.77 -6.54
N ARG A 270 19.71 -13.38 -7.52
CA ARG A 270 20.97 -12.65 -7.27
C ARG A 270 21.23 -11.63 -8.39
N PRO A 271 21.01 -10.32 -8.16
CA PRO A 271 20.44 -9.73 -6.94
C PRO A 271 18.97 -10.13 -6.76
N ARG A 272 18.45 -10.03 -5.54
CA ARG A 272 17.00 -10.28 -5.29
C ARG A 272 16.19 -9.12 -5.86
N VAL A 273 15.68 -9.34 -7.06
CA VAL A 273 14.88 -8.38 -7.82
C VAL A 273 13.65 -9.08 -8.36
N ALA A 274 12.51 -8.42 -8.30
CA ALA A 274 11.34 -8.81 -9.08
C ALA A 274 10.96 -7.67 -10.03
N VAL A 275 10.61 -8.02 -11.25
CA VAL A 275 10.12 -7.08 -12.27
C VAL A 275 8.79 -7.59 -12.78
N GLY A 276 7.78 -6.74 -12.80
CA GLY A 276 6.45 -7.05 -13.28
C GLY A 276 6.00 -6.12 -14.41
N VAL A 277 5.24 -6.67 -15.33
CA VAL A 277 4.52 -5.92 -16.36
C VAL A 277 3.07 -6.39 -16.33
N SER A 278 2.14 -5.45 -16.34
CA SER A 278 0.71 -5.70 -16.30
C SER A 278 0.01 -4.92 -17.39
N LEU A 279 -0.97 -5.55 -18.03
CA LEU A 279 -1.83 -4.98 -19.06
C LEU A 279 -3.27 -5.23 -18.67
N GLN A 280 -4.13 -4.24 -18.86
CA GLN A 280 -5.57 -4.37 -18.82
C GLN A 280 -6.14 -3.80 -20.10
N GLY A 281 -7.14 -4.45 -20.67
CA GLY A 281 -7.86 -3.95 -21.83
C GLY A 281 -9.31 -4.39 -21.76
N GLY A 282 -10.23 -3.47 -22.06
CA GLY A 282 -11.66 -3.73 -22.04
C GLY A 282 -12.47 -2.46 -22.21
N LYS A 283 -13.70 -2.55 -21.76
CA LYS A 283 -14.66 -1.45 -21.81
C LYS A 283 -15.27 -1.23 -20.42
N GLN A 284 -15.50 0.01 -20.10
CA GLN A 284 -16.23 0.43 -18.91
C GLN A 284 -17.57 1.04 -19.28
N ILE A 285 -18.55 0.96 -18.41
CA ILE A 285 -19.81 1.70 -18.59
C ILE A 285 -19.62 3.13 -18.12
N LEU A 286 -20.04 4.03 -18.99
CA LEU A 286 -20.18 5.43 -18.62
C LEU A 286 -21.51 5.63 -17.90
N PRO A 287 -21.56 6.47 -16.83
CA PRO A 287 -22.79 6.85 -16.18
C PRO A 287 -23.81 7.45 -17.15
N GLU A 288 -25.07 7.34 -16.81
CA GLU A 288 -26.14 7.92 -17.64
C GLU A 288 -25.94 9.43 -17.84
N GLY A 289 -26.07 9.87 -19.09
CA GLY A 289 -25.84 11.27 -19.50
C GLY A 289 -24.36 11.64 -19.70
N VAL A 290 -23.43 10.75 -19.44
CA VAL A 290 -22.00 10.96 -19.73
C VAL A 290 -21.67 10.34 -21.09
N SER A 291 -21.16 11.14 -22.00
CA SER A 291 -20.66 10.70 -23.30
C SER A 291 -19.14 10.76 -23.36
N GLY A 292 -18.50 9.84 -24.08
CA GLY A 292 -17.06 9.81 -24.25
C GLY A 292 -16.54 8.44 -24.62
N ASP A 293 -15.23 8.25 -24.47
CA ASP A 293 -14.57 6.97 -24.69
C ASP A 293 -14.78 6.06 -23.47
N ASP A 294 -15.27 4.86 -23.74
CA ASP A 294 -15.53 3.83 -22.74
C ASP A 294 -14.39 2.82 -22.60
N ASP A 295 -13.26 3.03 -23.26
CA ASP A 295 -12.10 2.17 -23.15
C ASP A 295 -11.52 2.16 -21.73
N ASP A 296 -11.18 0.97 -21.22
CA ASP A 296 -10.48 0.74 -19.95
C ASP A 296 -9.13 0.04 -20.21
N ASN A 297 -8.19 0.82 -20.73
CA ASN A 297 -6.87 0.33 -21.10
C ASN A 297 -5.82 0.84 -20.11
N LEU A 298 -5.12 -0.07 -19.44
CA LEU A 298 -4.06 0.23 -18.49
C LEU A 298 -2.77 -0.52 -18.83
N LEU A 299 -1.65 0.14 -18.66
CA LEU A 299 -0.30 -0.43 -18.65
C LEU A 299 0.33 -0.16 -17.29
N GLY A 300 0.88 -1.19 -16.68
CA GLY A 300 1.61 -1.11 -15.41
C GLY A 300 2.98 -1.76 -15.49
N VAL A 301 3.96 -1.14 -14.84
CA VAL A 301 5.28 -1.72 -14.62
C VAL A 301 5.66 -1.59 -13.16
N ASP A 302 6.26 -2.62 -12.60
CA ASP A 302 6.71 -2.60 -11.21
C ASP A 302 8.06 -3.28 -11.04
N LEU A 303 8.80 -2.79 -10.06
CA LEU A 303 10.11 -3.28 -9.65
C LEU A 303 10.17 -3.39 -8.14
N GLN A 304 10.67 -4.52 -7.64
CA GLN A 304 11.01 -4.70 -6.25
C GLN A 304 12.48 -5.14 -6.16
N TYR A 305 13.21 -4.53 -5.25
CA TYR A 305 14.61 -4.84 -4.98
C TYR A 305 14.83 -4.98 -3.48
N ALA A 306 15.52 -6.04 -3.08
CA ALA A 306 15.89 -6.27 -1.69
C ALA A 306 17.35 -6.64 -1.57
N ALA A 307 18.09 -5.94 -0.70
CA ALA A 307 19.50 -6.17 -0.42
C ALA A 307 19.81 -5.93 1.06
N GLY A 308 20.09 -7.00 1.78
CA GLY A 308 20.41 -6.94 3.21
C GLY A 308 19.29 -6.30 4.01
N ARG A 309 19.52 -5.09 4.51
CA ARG A 309 18.55 -4.31 5.31
C ARG A 309 17.79 -3.26 4.49
N PHE A 310 18.02 -3.19 3.20
CA PHE A 310 17.43 -2.18 2.31
C PHE A 310 16.43 -2.83 1.35
N GLY A 311 15.28 -2.22 1.21
CA GLY A 311 14.26 -2.56 0.22
C GLY A 311 13.87 -1.34 -0.59
N LEU A 312 13.66 -1.54 -1.89
CA LEU A 312 13.17 -0.53 -2.81
C LEU A 312 12.04 -1.12 -3.66
N ARG A 313 10.97 -0.36 -3.83
CA ARG A 313 9.89 -0.67 -4.75
C ARG A 313 9.58 0.54 -5.59
N ALA A 314 9.30 0.33 -6.86
CA ALA A 314 8.83 1.36 -7.77
C ALA A 314 7.69 0.78 -8.59
N GLU A 315 6.64 1.53 -8.77
CA GLU A 315 5.50 1.15 -9.59
C GLU A 315 4.99 2.33 -10.38
N PHE A 316 4.61 2.09 -11.63
CA PHE A 316 4.05 3.08 -12.52
C PHE A 316 2.87 2.46 -13.28
N VAL A 317 1.78 3.20 -13.37
CA VAL A 317 0.56 2.85 -14.11
C VAL A 317 0.15 4.03 -14.98
N ALA A 318 -0.26 3.74 -16.20
CA ALA A 318 -0.82 4.73 -17.12
C ALA A 318 -1.96 4.12 -17.94
N GLY A 319 -2.98 4.92 -18.20
CA GLY A 319 -4.11 4.50 -19.04
C GLY A 319 -5.33 5.40 -18.88
N ASN A 320 -6.50 4.83 -19.16
CA ASN A 320 -7.75 5.55 -19.12
C ASN A 320 -8.25 5.76 -17.69
N MET A 321 -8.96 6.86 -17.47
CA MET A 321 -9.61 7.14 -16.20
C MET A 321 -10.74 6.14 -15.94
N PRO A 322 -10.77 5.43 -14.80
CA PRO A 322 -11.79 4.43 -14.53
C PRO A 322 -13.15 5.07 -14.20
N SER A 323 -14.22 4.64 -14.87
CA SER A 323 -15.59 5.14 -14.63
C SER A 323 -16.11 4.77 -13.24
N THR A 324 -15.62 3.69 -12.66
CA THR A 324 -15.98 3.23 -11.31
C THR A 324 -15.64 4.25 -10.21
N LEU A 325 -14.79 5.24 -10.48
CA LEU A 325 -14.58 6.37 -9.56
C LEU A 325 -15.85 7.16 -9.31
N LEU A 326 -16.74 7.29 -10.31
CA LEU A 326 -17.99 8.03 -10.16
C LEU A 326 -18.98 7.33 -9.24
N SER A 327 -18.95 6.00 -9.20
CA SER A 327 -19.81 5.23 -8.30
C SER A 327 -19.39 5.38 -6.83
N ILE A 328 -18.10 5.68 -6.57
CA ILE A 328 -17.56 5.86 -5.23
C ILE A 328 -17.63 7.33 -4.80
N THR A 329 -17.52 8.25 -5.76
CA THR A 329 -17.45 9.69 -5.51
C THR A 329 -18.36 10.44 -6.50
N PRO A 330 -19.70 10.33 -6.37
CA PRO A 330 -20.66 10.91 -7.31
C PRO A 330 -20.55 12.45 -7.41
N ASP A 331 -20.08 13.11 -6.37
CA ASP A 331 -19.88 14.57 -6.35
C ASP A 331 -18.83 15.06 -7.34
N PHE A 332 -17.99 14.16 -7.84
CA PHE A 332 -16.96 14.48 -8.84
C PHE A 332 -17.40 14.28 -10.29
N ALA A 333 -18.64 13.87 -10.51
CA ALA A 333 -19.19 13.69 -11.88
C ALA A 333 -18.94 14.89 -12.82
N PRO A 334 -19.02 16.16 -12.38
CA PRO A 334 -18.74 17.31 -13.26
C PRO A 334 -17.29 17.39 -13.73
N ALA A 335 -16.34 16.83 -12.98
CA ALA A 335 -14.91 16.83 -13.31
C ALA A 335 -14.48 15.61 -14.14
N PHE A 336 -15.33 14.60 -14.24
CA PHE A 336 -15.03 13.39 -14.99
C PHE A 336 -14.89 13.65 -16.50
N ARG A 337 -13.84 13.11 -17.09
CA ARG A 337 -13.52 13.22 -18.50
C ARG A 337 -13.31 11.82 -19.09
N PRO A 338 -14.38 11.15 -19.58
CA PRO A 338 -14.26 9.84 -20.21
C PRO A 338 -13.20 9.83 -21.30
N GLY A 339 -12.40 8.77 -21.37
CA GLY A 339 -11.30 8.65 -22.34
C GLY A 339 -10.07 9.48 -22.02
N SER A 340 -10.11 10.33 -20.99
CA SER A 340 -8.92 11.06 -20.57
C SER A 340 -7.87 10.10 -20.01
N ARG A 341 -6.61 10.36 -20.36
CA ARG A 341 -5.50 9.55 -19.87
C ARG A 341 -4.96 10.11 -18.56
N SER A 342 -4.69 9.21 -17.65
CA SER A 342 -4.05 9.47 -16.37
C SER A 342 -2.81 8.62 -16.21
N SER A 343 -1.93 9.02 -15.33
CA SER A 343 -0.79 8.20 -14.93
C SER A 343 -0.47 8.42 -13.47
N GLY A 344 0.06 7.40 -12.84
CA GLY A 344 0.46 7.49 -11.44
C GLY A 344 1.49 6.44 -11.08
N GLY A 345 2.05 6.58 -9.91
CA GLY A 345 3.03 5.63 -9.42
C GLY A 345 3.59 6.03 -8.08
N ASN A 346 4.44 5.18 -7.57
CA ASN A 346 5.18 5.44 -6.34
C ASN A 346 6.64 4.98 -6.42
N LEU A 347 7.43 5.56 -5.55
CA LEU A 347 8.76 5.09 -5.18
C LEU A 347 8.77 4.89 -3.67
N PHE A 348 9.01 3.66 -3.23
CA PHE A 348 8.97 3.26 -1.83
C PHE A 348 10.33 2.68 -1.44
N ALA A 349 11.00 3.29 -0.46
CA ALA A 349 12.24 2.80 0.12
C ALA A 349 12.00 2.41 1.57
N THR A 350 12.55 1.28 2.00
CA THR A 350 12.50 0.83 3.38
C THR A 350 13.88 0.42 3.87
N TYR A 351 14.13 0.65 5.16
CA TYR A 351 15.38 0.26 5.80
C TYR A 351 15.13 -0.35 7.17
N GLN A 352 15.69 -1.53 7.40
CA GLN A 352 15.63 -2.23 8.67
C GLN A 352 16.76 -1.74 9.58
N ILE A 353 16.44 -0.88 10.55
CA ILE A 353 17.41 -0.32 11.51
C ILE A 353 17.91 -1.41 12.46
N THR A 354 16.97 -2.15 13.03
CA THR A 354 17.22 -3.33 13.88
C THR A 354 16.40 -4.50 13.35
N ARG A 355 16.47 -5.67 13.97
CA ARG A 355 15.62 -6.83 13.59
C ARG A 355 14.12 -6.52 13.66
N LYS A 356 13.71 -5.57 14.51
CA LYS A 356 12.30 -5.21 14.72
C LYS A 356 11.97 -3.83 14.18
N ASP A 357 12.92 -2.90 14.16
CA ASP A 357 12.67 -1.50 13.81
C ASP A 357 12.91 -1.26 12.32
N ASN A 358 11.90 -0.76 11.65
CA ASN A 358 11.92 -0.46 10.23
C ASN A 358 11.45 0.97 10.00
N ILE A 359 12.11 1.66 9.11
CA ILE A 359 11.70 2.97 8.60
C ILE A 359 11.44 2.88 7.11
N TYR A 360 10.57 3.75 6.61
CA TYR A 360 10.34 3.87 5.19
C TYR A 360 10.11 5.32 4.77
N ALA A 361 10.32 5.56 3.48
CA ALA A 361 9.92 6.76 2.79
C ALA A 361 9.21 6.37 1.49
N ARG A 362 8.12 7.06 1.16
CA ARG A 362 7.35 6.84 -0.07
C ARG A 362 7.05 8.17 -0.73
N TYR A 363 7.29 8.24 -2.02
CA TYR A 363 6.82 9.32 -2.87
C TYR A 363 5.74 8.78 -3.79
N ASP A 364 4.59 9.41 -3.77
CA ASP A 364 3.44 9.11 -4.63
C ASP A 364 3.20 10.26 -5.60
N GLN A 365 2.83 9.92 -6.83
CA GLN A 365 2.36 10.88 -7.83
C GLN A 365 1.16 10.33 -8.57
N LEU A 366 0.17 11.19 -8.79
CA LEU A 366 -0.98 10.97 -9.66
C LEU A 366 -1.13 12.19 -10.58
N ASN A 367 -1.13 11.96 -11.88
CA ASN A 367 -1.35 12.96 -12.91
C ASN A 367 -2.76 12.80 -13.47
N GLY A 368 -3.49 13.91 -13.61
CA GLY A 368 -4.85 13.89 -14.11
C GLY A 368 -5.90 13.53 -13.06
N ASP A 369 -5.68 13.95 -11.80
CA ASP A 369 -6.69 13.78 -10.73
C ASP A 369 -8.02 14.41 -11.14
N PRO A 370 -9.14 13.65 -11.06
CA PRO A 370 -10.44 14.10 -11.59
C PRO A 370 -11.04 15.27 -10.80
N VAL A 371 -10.68 15.44 -9.54
CA VAL A 371 -11.20 16.52 -8.68
C VAL A 371 -10.56 17.86 -9.03
N THR A 372 -9.25 17.86 -9.16
CA THR A 372 -8.47 19.09 -9.33
C THR A 372 -8.06 19.33 -10.77
N GLY A 373 -8.12 18.33 -11.65
CA GLY A 373 -7.54 18.33 -13.00
C GLY A 373 -6.02 18.51 -13.01
N LYS A 374 -5.37 18.41 -11.85
CA LYS A 374 -3.96 18.71 -11.65
C LYS A 374 -3.24 17.49 -11.04
N ASN A 375 -1.92 17.59 -10.96
CA ASN A 375 -1.10 16.53 -10.40
C ASN A 375 -1.15 16.56 -8.87
N VAL A 376 -1.46 15.42 -8.26
CA VAL A 376 -1.36 15.20 -6.82
C VAL A 376 -0.03 14.52 -6.52
N ARG A 377 0.68 15.03 -5.53
CA ARG A 377 1.94 14.48 -5.04
C ARG A 377 1.87 14.33 -3.54
N ALA A 378 2.34 13.20 -3.05
CA ALA A 378 2.47 12.99 -1.61
C ALA A 378 3.85 12.42 -1.29
N PHE A 379 4.34 12.77 -0.12
CA PHE A 379 5.55 12.21 0.46
C PHE A 379 5.22 11.68 1.85
N ASN A 380 5.49 10.41 2.07
CA ASN A 380 5.26 9.73 3.33
C ASN A 380 6.59 9.32 3.95
N VAL A 381 6.71 9.52 5.25
CA VAL A 381 7.77 8.91 6.06
C VAL A 381 7.13 8.14 7.20
N GLY A 382 7.64 6.97 7.47
CA GLY A 382 7.06 6.16 8.52
C GLY A 382 8.06 5.25 9.20
N TYR A 383 7.59 4.72 10.30
CA TYR A 383 8.27 3.74 11.13
C TYR A 383 7.27 2.66 11.51
N PHE A 384 7.71 1.42 11.53
CA PHE A 384 6.92 0.34 12.07
C PHE A 384 7.78 -0.65 12.84
N ARG A 385 7.17 -1.26 13.86
CA ARG A 385 7.79 -2.23 14.74
C ARG A 385 6.83 -3.37 15.08
N PRO A 386 7.17 -4.63 14.80
CA PRO A 386 6.47 -5.78 15.33
C PRO A 386 6.55 -5.81 16.87
N ILE A 387 5.42 -6.07 17.52
CA ILE A 387 5.30 -6.27 18.97
C ILE A 387 4.84 -7.71 19.17
N GLY A 388 5.80 -8.60 19.52
CA GLY A 388 5.52 -10.05 19.49
C GLY A 388 5.39 -10.57 18.06
N GLU A 389 4.65 -11.67 17.91
CA GLU A 389 4.48 -12.36 16.61
C GLU A 389 3.24 -11.88 15.86
N MET A 390 2.22 -11.39 16.57
CA MET A 390 0.88 -11.15 16.07
C MET A 390 0.50 -9.65 16.05
N SER A 391 1.40 -8.75 16.39
CA SER A 391 1.06 -7.34 16.53
C SER A 391 2.15 -6.44 15.96
N ARG A 392 1.75 -5.28 15.44
CA ARG A 392 2.66 -4.27 14.89
C ARG A 392 2.15 -2.86 15.17
N LEU A 393 3.02 -2.01 15.69
CA LEU A 393 2.81 -0.57 15.73
C LEU A 393 3.41 0.09 14.50
N GLY A 394 2.69 1.03 13.93
CA GLY A 394 3.13 1.84 12.81
C GLY A 394 2.90 3.31 13.08
N PHE A 395 3.83 4.12 12.59
CA PHE A 395 3.78 5.56 12.61
C PHE A 395 4.00 6.05 11.18
N ASP A 396 3.18 6.98 10.71
CA ASP A 396 3.26 7.55 9.36
C ASP A 396 3.00 9.04 9.42
N TYR A 397 3.77 9.79 8.67
CA TYR A 397 3.51 11.20 8.40
C TYR A 397 3.47 11.43 6.90
N GLN A 398 2.35 11.94 6.41
CA GLN A 398 2.12 12.23 5.01
C GLN A 398 2.09 13.73 4.75
N PHE A 399 2.88 14.19 3.79
CA PHE A 399 2.73 15.49 3.15
C PHE A 399 2.03 15.31 1.81
N LYS A 400 0.99 16.09 1.57
CA LYS A 400 0.28 16.09 0.29
C LYS A 400 0.10 17.52 -0.19
N ASN A 401 0.43 17.77 -1.44
CA ASN A 401 0.40 19.13 -2.00
C ASN A 401 -1.02 19.64 -2.31
N ARG A 402 -2.01 18.75 -2.41
CA ARG A 402 -3.40 19.06 -2.78
C ARG A 402 -4.34 17.99 -2.25
N PRO A 403 -5.65 18.31 -2.09
CA PRO A 403 -6.67 17.28 -1.97
C PRO A 403 -6.61 16.29 -3.13
N SER A 404 -7.00 15.07 -2.89
CA SER A 404 -7.17 14.05 -3.92
C SER A 404 -8.61 13.54 -3.89
N PHE A 405 -9.00 12.77 -4.89
CA PHE A 405 -10.35 12.24 -5.06
C PHE A 405 -10.92 11.49 -3.83
N ASN A 406 -10.07 10.96 -2.97
CA ASN A 406 -10.48 10.16 -1.80
C ASN A 406 -10.02 10.74 -0.46
N ASP A 407 -9.43 11.94 -0.44
CA ASP A 407 -8.85 12.47 0.77
C ASP A 407 -8.59 13.99 0.68
N ASP A 408 -9.31 14.75 1.46
CA ASP A 408 -9.21 16.21 1.52
C ASP A 408 -8.01 16.72 2.34
N ALA A 409 -7.32 15.86 3.09
CA ALA A 409 -6.18 16.26 3.91
C ALA A 409 -5.04 16.81 3.06
N VAL A 410 -4.59 18.00 3.39
CA VAL A 410 -3.51 18.73 2.72
C VAL A 410 -2.50 19.19 3.78
N ASN A 411 -1.23 19.34 3.39
CA ASN A 411 -0.18 19.90 4.24
C ASN A 411 0.18 19.11 5.50
N GLY A 412 -0.07 17.80 5.47
CA GLY A 412 0.41 16.92 6.52
C GLY A 412 -0.72 16.19 7.26
N ARG A 413 -0.57 14.89 7.35
CA ARG A 413 -1.39 14.02 8.18
C ARG A 413 -0.50 13.09 8.95
N PHE A 414 -0.67 13.09 10.25
CA PHE A 414 -0.08 12.13 11.15
C PHE A 414 -0.99 10.93 11.33
N GLN A 415 -0.42 9.73 11.35
CA GLN A 415 -1.14 8.51 11.64
C GLN A 415 -0.33 7.60 12.58
N LEU A 416 -0.99 7.07 13.60
CA LEU A 416 -0.50 5.99 14.43
C LEU A 416 -1.42 4.79 14.22
N THR A 417 -0.87 3.66 13.85
CA THR A 417 -1.63 2.44 13.62
C THR A 417 -1.18 1.33 14.56
N TRP A 418 -2.15 0.60 15.07
CA TRP A 418 -1.90 -0.65 15.79
C TRP A 418 -2.60 -1.78 15.05
N ASN A 419 -1.82 -2.70 14.55
CA ASN A 419 -2.27 -3.86 13.79
C ASN A 419 -2.13 -5.11 14.65
N ILE A 420 -3.14 -5.96 14.66
CA ILE A 420 -3.13 -7.29 15.29
C ILE A 420 -3.62 -8.29 14.24
N GLU A 421 -2.90 -9.41 14.13
CA GLU A 421 -3.25 -10.54 13.26
C GLU A 421 -3.16 -11.83 14.06
N PHE A 422 -4.20 -12.67 14.06
CA PHE A 422 -4.25 -13.93 14.83
C PHE A 422 -5.16 -14.97 14.17
#